data_3d9eefee0ee697a6c9177beec403d0a5
#
_entry.id   3d9eefee0ee697a6c9177beec403d0a5
#
_cell.length_a   1.000
_cell.length_b   1.000
_cell.length_c   1.000
_cell.angle_alpha   90.00
_cell.angle_beta   90.00
_cell.angle_gamma   90.00
#
_symmetry.space_group_name_H-M   'P 1'
#
loop_
_entity.id
_entity.type
_entity.pdbx_description
1 polymer ?
#
loop_
_entity_poly.entity_id
_entity_poly.type
_entity_poly.pdbx_seq_one_letter_code
_entity_poly.pdbx_strand_id
1 'polypeptide(L)'
;MRNAFGTDGCVLVLGATSDIAAATVRELAASGTRAMTLTARQTADLAPLVDELTEQGVACRTIELDVAATATVGPTLDDLFADADYDLVLCAIGVLDDDERHLEDSDAAYSTITGTFAGPALAVLAAARGLRSQGHGTLATITSVAAIRPRAGVALYGGAKAGLDFLARGLRPTLREHGVRVLVIRPGFVHTRMTEGLSPAPLSTDPESVARDIVRSLRRSRTVVWTPRLLRPMFAVLRLLPSPIWNRLAAR
;
A
#
# COMPACT_ATOMS: atom_id res chain seq x y z
N MET A 1 -14.79 22.91 -5.65
CA MET A 1 -13.85 21.93 -5.07
C MET A 1 -14.67 20.75 -4.54
N ARG A 2 -14.89 19.74 -5.34
CA ARG A 2 -15.45 18.48 -4.89
C ARG A 2 -14.28 17.71 -4.26
N ASN A 3 -14.48 17.27 -3.05
CA ASN A 3 -13.49 16.65 -2.17
C ASN A 3 -12.99 15.31 -2.73
N ALA A 4 -11.85 14.85 -2.22
CA ALA A 4 -11.05 13.67 -2.57
C ALA A 4 -11.80 12.33 -2.81
N PHE A 5 -13.10 12.28 -2.94
CA PHE A 5 -13.96 11.11 -3.22
C PHE A 5 -15.32 11.50 -3.79
N GLY A 6 -15.44 12.69 -4.38
CA GLY A 6 -16.54 13.07 -5.24
C GLY A 6 -16.34 12.45 -6.64
N THR A 7 -17.41 12.29 -7.38
CA THR A 7 -17.59 11.53 -8.61
C THR A 7 -16.62 11.79 -9.79
N ASP A 8 -15.62 12.65 -9.64
CA ASP A 8 -14.72 13.06 -10.73
C ASP A 8 -13.22 12.95 -10.36
N GLY A 9 -12.88 12.20 -9.30
CA GLY A 9 -11.51 12.08 -8.82
C GLY A 9 -10.62 11.18 -9.68
N CYS A 10 -9.35 11.57 -9.86
CA CYS A 10 -8.33 10.76 -10.50
C CYS A 10 -7.51 10.01 -9.46
N VAL A 11 -7.27 8.71 -9.70
CA VAL A 11 -6.55 7.82 -8.77
C VAL A 11 -5.31 7.26 -9.44
N LEU A 12 -4.16 7.39 -8.79
CA LEU A 12 -2.91 6.71 -9.15
C LEU A 12 -2.70 5.51 -8.23
N VAL A 13 -2.50 4.33 -8.81
CA VAL A 13 -2.22 3.09 -8.08
C VAL A 13 -0.83 2.58 -8.40
N LEU A 14 0.03 2.57 -7.42
CA LEU A 14 1.38 2.02 -7.51
C LEU A 14 1.35 0.56 -7.07
N GLY A 15 1.53 -0.37 -8.03
CA GLY A 15 1.42 -1.80 -7.81
C GLY A 15 -0.02 -2.32 -7.89
N ALA A 16 -0.71 -2.05 -8.99
CA ALA A 16 -2.12 -2.39 -9.21
C ALA A 16 -2.38 -3.90 -9.37
N THR A 17 -1.35 -4.73 -9.57
CA THR A 17 -1.45 -6.19 -9.54
C THR A 17 -1.66 -6.77 -8.14
N SER A 18 -1.50 -5.97 -7.07
CA SER A 18 -1.85 -6.38 -5.69
C SER A 18 -3.34 -6.67 -5.57
N ASP A 19 -3.71 -7.83 -4.99
CA ASP A 19 -5.12 -8.20 -4.79
C ASP A 19 -5.88 -7.17 -3.94
N ILE A 20 -5.22 -6.59 -2.93
CA ILE A 20 -5.79 -5.50 -2.13
C ILE A 20 -5.98 -4.24 -2.98
N ALA A 21 -5.03 -3.92 -3.86
CA ALA A 21 -5.16 -2.79 -4.76
C ALA A 21 -6.31 -3.00 -5.75
N ALA A 22 -6.38 -4.18 -6.39
CA ALA A 22 -7.45 -4.54 -7.32
C ALA A 22 -8.84 -4.43 -6.65
N ALA A 23 -9.00 -4.99 -5.45
CA ALA A 23 -10.24 -4.84 -4.69
C ALA A 23 -10.55 -3.36 -4.34
N THR A 24 -9.50 -2.57 -4.02
CA THR A 24 -9.68 -1.15 -3.67
C THR A 24 -10.12 -0.32 -4.87
N VAL A 25 -9.57 -0.56 -6.07
CA VAL A 25 -9.99 0.19 -7.27
C VAL A 25 -11.40 -0.17 -7.70
N ARG A 26 -11.84 -1.44 -7.53
CA ARG A 26 -13.24 -1.84 -7.72
C ARG A 26 -14.19 -1.10 -6.78
N GLU A 27 -13.86 -1.03 -5.51
CA GLU A 27 -14.66 -0.31 -4.50
C GLU A 27 -14.70 1.22 -4.77
N LEU A 28 -13.60 1.79 -5.29
CA LEU A 28 -13.53 3.19 -5.71
C LEU A 28 -14.38 3.42 -6.97
N ALA A 29 -14.33 2.55 -7.97
CA ALA A 29 -15.16 2.61 -9.16
C ALA A 29 -16.66 2.56 -8.80
N ALA A 30 -17.07 1.60 -7.96
CA ALA A 30 -18.42 1.50 -7.43
C ALA A 30 -18.85 2.74 -6.62
N SER A 31 -17.87 3.46 -6.05
CA SER A 31 -18.08 4.71 -5.30
C SER A 31 -18.12 5.96 -6.19
N GLY A 32 -17.94 5.83 -7.52
CA GLY A 32 -18.06 6.91 -8.49
C GLY A 32 -16.76 7.45 -9.06
N THR A 33 -15.59 6.88 -8.75
CA THR A 33 -14.32 7.23 -9.42
C THR A 33 -14.40 6.87 -10.90
N ARG A 34 -13.95 7.76 -11.79
CA ARG A 34 -14.07 7.60 -13.26
C ARG A 34 -12.75 7.66 -14.01
N ALA A 35 -11.63 7.97 -13.35
CA ALA A 35 -10.31 8.01 -13.97
C ALA A 35 -9.27 7.33 -13.05
N MET A 36 -8.50 6.40 -13.61
CA MET A 36 -7.46 5.68 -12.85
C MET A 36 -6.21 5.48 -13.69
N THR A 37 -5.05 5.77 -13.11
CA THR A 37 -3.75 5.37 -13.63
C THR A 37 -3.24 4.20 -12.80
N LEU A 38 -3.03 3.06 -13.43
CA LEU A 38 -2.65 1.79 -12.81
C LEU A 38 -1.22 1.45 -13.20
N THR A 39 -0.33 1.22 -12.21
CA THR A 39 1.04 0.84 -12.53
C THR A 39 1.32 -0.61 -12.17
N ALA A 40 2.12 -1.28 -12.98
CA ALA A 40 2.64 -2.64 -12.76
C ALA A 40 4.01 -2.79 -13.42
N ARG A 41 4.75 -3.83 -13.06
CA ARG A 41 6.00 -4.20 -13.75
C ARG A 41 5.76 -4.66 -15.19
N GLN A 42 4.64 -5.34 -15.40
CA GLN A 42 4.15 -5.75 -16.71
C GLN A 42 2.70 -5.30 -16.83
N THR A 43 2.43 -4.37 -17.72
CA THR A 43 1.08 -3.80 -17.88
C THR A 43 0.07 -4.82 -18.41
N ALA A 44 0.53 -5.85 -19.13
CA ALA A 44 -0.31 -6.95 -19.59
C ALA A 44 -1.04 -7.67 -18.43
N ASP A 45 -0.42 -7.73 -17.25
CA ASP A 45 -1.04 -8.35 -16.06
C ASP A 45 -2.27 -7.60 -15.57
N LEU A 46 -2.45 -6.35 -16.00
CA LEU A 46 -3.58 -5.50 -15.63
C LEU A 46 -4.79 -5.63 -16.59
N ALA A 47 -4.64 -6.30 -17.74
CA ALA A 47 -5.67 -6.34 -18.77
C ALA A 47 -7.04 -6.78 -18.22
N PRO A 48 -7.17 -7.87 -17.44
CA PRO A 48 -8.50 -8.27 -16.92
C PRO A 48 -9.12 -7.21 -15.99
N LEU A 49 -8.30 -6.54 -15.18
CA LEU A 49 -8.79 -5.47 -14.28
C LEU A 49 -9.18 -4.22 -15.06
N VAL A 50 -8.42 -3.86 -16.10
CA VAL A 50 -8.71 -2.71 -16.97
C VAL A 50 -10.00 -2.94 -17.74
N ASP A 51 -10.20 -4.12 -18.31
CA ASP A 51 -11.41 -4.47 -19.05
C ASP A 51 -12.65 -4.34 -18.13
N GLU A 52 -12.59 -4.95 -16.94
CA GLU A 52 -13.64 -4.88 -15.92
C GLU A 52 -13.99 -3.42 -15.53
N LEU A 53 -12.97 -2.59 -15.27
CA LEU A 53 -13.17 -1.19 -14.89
C LEU A 53 -13.70 -0.35 -16.04
N THR A 54 -13.26 -0.64 -17.27
CA THR A 54 -13.71 0.05 -18.48
C THR A 54 -15.19 -0.24 -18.75
N GLU A 55 -15.64 -1.49 -18.57
CA GLU A 55 -17.05 -1.85 -18.64
C GLU A 55 -17.92 -1.10 -17.62
N GLN A 56 -17.34 -0.72 -16.47
CA GLN A 56 -17.98 0.11 -15.45
C GLN A 56 -17.90 1.62 -15.75
N GLY A 57 -17.35 2.00 -16.90
CA GLY A 57 -17.22 3.40 -17.34
C GLY A 57 -16.06 4.15 -16.68
N VAL A 58 -15.02 3.44 -16.23
CA VAL A 58 -13.79 4.04 -15.68
C VAL A 58 -12.76 4.16 -16.81
N ALA A 59 -12.23 5.37 -17.02
CA ALA A 59 -11.09 5.60 -17.90
C ALA A 59 -9.82 5.10 -17.22
N CYS A 60 -9.20 4.06 -17.78
CA CYS A 60 -7.99 3.45 -17.25
C CYS A 60 -6.79 3.77 -18.14
N ARG A 61 -5.70 4.25 -17.54
CA ARG A 61 -4.36 4.34 -18.14
C ARG A 61 -3.45 3.35 -17.42
N THR A 62 -2.66 2.57 -18.17
CA THR A 62 -1.67 1.66 -17.60
C THR A 62 -0.26 2.18 -17.85
N ILE A 63 0.60 2.07 -16.84
CA ILE A 63 2.00 2.53 -16.90
C ILE A 63 2.91 1.42 -16.36
N GLU A 64 3.96 1.12 -17.09
CA GLU A 64 5.00 0.24 -16.60
C GLU A 64 5.83 0.95 -15.53
N LEU A 65 5.95 0.33 -14.36
CA LEU A 65 6.76 0.82 -13.26
C LEU A 65 7.37 -0.35 -12.50
N ASP A 66 8.67 -0.53 -12.68
CA ASP A 66 9.46 -1.43 -11.84
C ASP A 66 10.19 -0.61 -10.78
N VAL A 67 9.76 -0.75 -9.52
CA VAL A 67 10.39 -0.04 -8.39
C VAL A 67 11.79 -0.57 -8.05
N ALA A 68 12.19 -1.73 -8.58
CA ALA A 68 13.57 -2.21 -8.48
C ALA A 68 14.53 -1.39 -9.37
N ALA A 69 14.02 -0.86 -10.47
CA ALA A 69 14.73 0.11 -11.33
C ALA A 69 14.67 1.51 -10.71
N THR A 70 15.30 1.68 -9.56
CA THR A 70 15.16 2.87 -8.70
C THR A 70 15.42 4.21 -9.38
N ALA A 71 16.28 4.22 -10.42
CA ALA A 71 16.61 5.43 -11.20
C ALA A 71 15.42 5.95 -12.03
N THR A 72 14.48 5.08 -12.40
CA THR A 72 13.32 5.46 -13.24
C THR A 72 12.10 5.86 -12.43
N VAL A 73 12.02 5.47 -11.15
CA VAL A 73 10.83 5.70 -10.31
C VAL A 73 10.49 7.18 -10.19
N GLY A 74 11.48 8.00 -9.87
CA GLY A 74 11.28 9.45 -9.73
C GLY A 74 10.80 10.11 -11.03
N PRO A 75 11.56 9.99 -12.14
CA PRO A 75 11.15 10.53 -13.42
C PRO A 75 9.77 10.08 -13.89
N THR A 76 9.45 8.79 -13.80
CA THR A 76 8.12 8.29 -14.19
C THR A 76 7.00 8.96 -13.40
N LEU A 77 7.15 9.13 -12.08
CA LEU A 77 6.14 9.82 -11.29
C LEU A 77 6.09 11.32 -11.58
N ASP A 78 7.23 11.96 -11.84
CA ASP A 78 7.26 13.38 -12.23
C ASP A 78 6.48 13.62 -13.53
N ASP A 79 6.66 12.75 -14.53
CA ASP A 79 5.90 12.80 -15.80
C ASP A 79 4.40 12.60 -15.55
N LEU A 80 4.01 11.64 -14.68
CA LEU A 80 2.61 11.41 -14.36
C LEU A 80 1.95 12.63 -13.69
N PHE A 81 2.66 13.31 -12.79
CA PHE A 81 2.16 14.51 -12.14
C PHE A 81 2.25 15.77 -13.03
N ALA A 82 3.04 15.75 -14.11
CA ALA A 82 3.01 16.79 -15.13
C ALA A 82 1.78 16.66 -16.05
N ASP A 83 1.31 15.42 -16.25
CA ASP A 83 0.17 15.11 -17.12
C ASP A 83 -1.19 15.28 -16.44
N ALA A 84 -1.29 15.03 -15.12
CA ALA A 84 -2.56 15.03 -14.41
C ALA A 84 -2.42 15.28 -12.91
N ASP A 85 -3.46 15.85 -12.29
CA ASP A 85 -3.62 15.90 -10.84
C ASP A 85 -4.26 14.61 -10.31
N TYR A 86 -3.83 14.17 -9.13
CA TYR A 86 -4.34 12.96 -8.48
C TYR A 86 -4.96 13.26 -7.10
N ASP A 87 -6.22 12.87 -6.92
CA ASP A 87 -6.90 12.97 -5.62
C ASP A 87 -6.44 11.90 -4.63
N LEU A 88 -6.00 10.76 -5.15
CA LEU A 88 -5.48 9.64 -4.38
C LEU A 88 -4.28 9.01 -5.08
N VAL A 89 -3.18 8.86 -4.34
CA VAL A 89 -2.12 7.92 -4.70
C VAL A 89 -2.14 6.76 -3.71
N LEU A 90 -2.38 5.54 -4.21
CA LEU A 90 -2.36 4.32 -3.42
C LEU A 90 -1.08 3.54 -3.70
N CYS A 91 -0.18 3.45 -2.73
CA CYS A 91 1.00 2.57 -2.81
C CYS A 91 0.68 1.21 -2.20
N ALA A 92 0.61 0.18 -3.05
CA ALA A 92 0.29 -1.21 -2.70
C ALA A 92 1.42 -2.19 -3.01
N ILE A 93 2.63 -1.66 -3.19
CA ILE A 93 3.80 -2.44 -3.57
C ILE A 93 4.37 -3.18 -2.35
N GLY A 94 4.82 -4.42 -2.58
CA GLY A 94 5.54 -5.23 -1.60
C GLY A 94 5.71 -6.66 -2.08
N VAL A 95 6.74 -7.29 -1.59
CA VAL A 95 7.05 -8.71 -1.82
C VAL A 95 7.18 -9.37 -0.45
N LEU A 96 6.57 -10.53 -0.29
CA LEU A 96 6.72 -11.37 0.90
C LEU A 96 7.54 -12.59 0.50
N ASP A 97 8.59 -12.85 1.25
CA ASP A 97 9.45 -14.02 1.08
C ASP A 97 9.86 -14.54 2.48
N ASP A 98 10.44 -15.73 2.54
CA ASP A 98 10.79 -16.42 3.77
C ASP A 98 12.13 -15.93 4.35
N ASP A 99 12.18 -15.78 5.68
CA ASP A 99 13.41 -15.40 6.39
C ASP A 99 14.53 -16.45 6.25
N GLU A 100 14.23 -17.75 6.17
CA GLU A 100 15.25 -18.80 5.98
C GLU A 100 15.94 -18.59 4.62
N ARG A 101 15.17 -18.34 3.57
CA ARG A 101 15.73 -18.01 2.26
C ARG A 101 16.61 -16.76 2.31
N HIS A 102 16.23 -15.74 3.05
CA HIS A 102 17.02 -14.51 3.17
C HIS A 102 18.34 -14.70 3.91
N LEU A 103 18.44 -15.68 4.81
CA LEU A 103 19.70 -16.02 5.49
C LEU A 103 20.70 -16.74 4.58
N GLU A 104 20.20 -17.46 3.58
CA GLU A 104 21.01 -18.28 2.67
C GLU A 104 21.30 -17.56 1.33
N ASP A 105 20.41 -16.64 0.90
CA ASP A 105 20.44 -15.99 -0.41
C ASP A 105 20.35 -14.46 -0.26
N SER A 106 21.51 -13.80 -0.41
CA SER A 106 21.61 -12.34 -0.35
C SER A 106 20.84 -11.63 -1.48
N ASP A 107 20.67 -12.26 -2.65
CA ASP A 107 19.92 -11.67 -3.77
C ASP A 107 18.42 -11.70 -3.48
N ALA A 108 17.93 -12.77 -2.84
CA ALA A 108 16.56 -12.82 -2.35
C ALA A 108 16.30 -11.75 -1.28
N ALA A 109 17.24 -11.60 -0.31
CA ALA A 109 17.16 -10.55 0.68
C ALA A 109 17.16 -9.15 0.05
N TYR A 110 18.06 -8.90 -0.89
CA TYR A 110 18.13 -7.64 -1.64
C TYR A 110 16.83 -7.35 -2.41
N SER A 111 16.27 -8.36 -3.09
CA SER A 111 15.00 -8.26 -3.81
C SER A 111 13.85 -7.87 -2.87
N THR A 112 13.79 -8.48 -1.69
CA THR A 112 12.77 -8.17 -0.67
C THR A 112 12.95 -6.75 -0.12
N ILE A 113 14.16 -6.32 0.19
CA ILE A 113 14.45 -4.94 0.64
C ILE A 113 14.04 -3.93 -0.42
N THR A 114 14.47 -4.17 -1.66
CA THR A 114 14.22 -3.25 -2.77
C THR A 114 12.73 -3.21 -3.12
N GLY A 115 12.08 -4.36 -3.23
CA GLY A 115 10.67 -4.47 -3.62
C GLY A 115 9.68 -4.09 -2.51
N THR A 116 10.10 -4.10 -1.22
CA THR A 116 9.18 -3.84 -0.10
C THR A 116 9.48 -2.55 0.66
N PHE A 117 10.72 -2.04 0.56
CA PHE A 117 11.08 -0.78 1.22
C PHE A 117 11.73 0.23 0.26
N ALA A 118 12.89 -0.04 -0.33
CA ALA A 118 13.65 0.99 -1.04
C ALA A 118 12.88 1.56 -2.24
N GLY A 119 12.40 0.71 -3.12
CA GLY A 119 11.60 1.13 -4.28
C GLY A 119 10.27 1.79 -3.89
N PRO A 120 9.43 1.16 -3.05
CA PRO A 120 8.21 1.80 -2.55
C PRO A 120 8.45 3.12 -1.82
N ALA A 121 9.56 3.25 -1.07
CA ALA A 121 9.90 4.50 -0.39
C ALA A 121 10.20 5.62 -1.40
N LEU A 122 10.97 5.34 -2.46
CA LEU A 122 11.22 6.29 -3.54
C LEU A 122 9.92 6.69 -4.25
N ALA A 123 9.05 5.72 -4.54
CA ALA A 123 7.76 5.99 -5.15
C ALA A 123 6.86 6.85 -4.24
N VAL A 124 6.82 6.56 -2.94
CA VAL A 124 6.09 7.36 -1.93
C VAL A 124 6.63 8.78 -1.85
N LEU A 125 7.98 8.96 -1.87
CA LEU A 125 8.59 10.28 -1.84
C LEU A 125 8.31 11.08 -3.12
N ALA A 126 8.40 10.46 -4.29
CA ALA A 126 8.08 11.10 -5.57
C ALA A 126 6.59 11.49 -5.64
N ALA A 127 5.69 10.58 -5.24
CA ALA A 127 4.26 10.88 -5.14
C ALA A 127 3.96 12.01 -4.12
N ALA A 128 4.66 12.01 -2.97
CA ALA A 128 4.54 13.08 -1.98
C ALA A 128 4.97 14.45 -2.55
N ARG A 129 6.04 14.48 -3.35
CA ARG A 129 6.50 15.68 -4.05
C ARG A 129 5.43 16.19 -5.02
N GLY A 130 4.87 15.31 -5.88
CA GLY A 130 3.81 15.65 -6.83
C GLY A 130 2.56 16.17 -6.14
N LEU A 131 2.04 15.43 -5.15
CA LEU A 131 0.87 15.85 -4.36
C LEU A 131 1.11 17.19 -3.65
N ARG A 132 2.32 17.42 -3.12
CA ARG A 132 2.69 18.69 -2.50
C ARG A 132 2.67 19.84 -3.51
N SER A 133 3.18 19.60 -4.72
CA SER A 133 3.19 20.60 -5.80
C SER A 133 1.77 20.98 -6.24
N GLN A 134 0.86 20.00 -6.37
CA GLN A 134 -0.55 20.27 -6.72
C GLN A 134 -1.37 20.84 -5.55
N GLY A 135 -0.91 20.74 -4.31
CA GLY A 135 -1.54 21.37 -3.14
C GLY A 135 -2.77 20.66 -2.58
N HIS A 136 -3.07 19.44 -3.01
CA HIS A 136 -4.21 18.65 -2.53
C HIS A 136 -3.98 17.15 -2.74
N GLY A 137 -4.89 16.31 -2.24
CA GLY A 137 -4.93 14.87 -2.46
C GLY A 137 -4.62 14.05 -1.21
N THR A 138 -4.52 12.75 -1.40
CA THR A 138 -4.23 11.78 -0.33
C THR A 138 -3.17 10.79 -0.79
N LEU A 139 -2.11 10.67 -0.01
CA LEU A 139 -1.11 9.61 -0.12
C LEU A 139 -1.51 8.46 0.80
N ALA A 140 -1.92 7.33 0.23
CA ALA A 140 -2.30 6.13 0.96
C ALA A 140 -1.24 5.04 0.76
N THR A 141 -0.75 4.45 1.85
CA THR A 141 0.33 3.44 1.77
C THR A 141 -0.08 2.19 2.51
N ILE A 142 -0.07 1.04 1.82
CA ILE A 142 -0.33 -0.27 2.42
C ILE A 142 0.96 -0.78 3.07
N THR A 143 0.94 -0.84 4.40
CA THR A 143 2.01 -1.40 5.21
C THR A 143 1.60 -2.80 5.73
N SER A 144 1.74 -3.09 7.00
CA SER A 144 1.29 -4.36 7.61
C SER A 144 1.27 -4.23 9.12
N VAL A 145 0.53 -5.10 9.80
CA VAL A 145 0.69 -5.30 11.26
C VAL A 145 2.07 -5.88 11.61
N ALA A 146 2.74 -6.56 10.68
CA ALA A 146 4.12 -7.02 10.84
C ALA A 146 5.10 -5.87 11.08
N ALA A 147 4.78 -4.66 10.63
CA ALA A 147 5.53 -3.42 10.90
C ALA A 147 5.53 -2.99 12.38
N ILE A 148 4.68 -3.59 13.22
CA ILE A 148 4.43 -3.10 14.59
C ILE A 148 5.31 -3.81 15.60
N ARG A 149 5.56 -5.09 15.39
CA ARG A 149 6.38 -5.91 16.29
C ARG A 149 7.07 -7.02 15.51
N PRO A 150 8.40 -7.23 15.73
CA PRO A 150 9.16 -8.27 15.04
C PRO A 150 8.56 -9.66 15.29
N ARG A 151 8.53 -10.50 14.26
CA ARG A 151 8.10 -11.88 14.33
C ARG A 151 9.01 -12.73 13.45
N ALA A 152 9.37 -13.93 13.93
CA ALA A 152 10.09 -14.92 13.14
C ALA A 152 9.32 -15.29 11.85
N GLY A 153 10.04 -15.70 10.82
CA GLY A 153 9.52 -16.06 9.52
C GLY A 153 9.12 -14.89 8.61
N VAL A 154 9.10 -13.66 9.13
CA VAL A 154 8.80 -12.43 8.37
C VAL A 154 9.59 -11.21 8.88
N ALA A 155 10.81 -11.43 9.41
CA ALA A 155 11.59 -10.37 10.04
C ALA A 155 11.99 -9.30 9.03
N LEU A 156 12.52 -9.70 7.87
CA LEU A 156 12.94 -8.79 6.82
C LEU A 156 11.74 -8.03 6.23
N TYR A 157 10.67 -8.74 5.88
CA TYR A 157 9.42 -8.12 5.42
C TYR A 157 8.85 -7.15 6.46
N GLY A 158 8.77 -7.57 7.72
CA GLY A 158 8.29 -6.74 8.82
C GLY A 158 9.12 -5.47 9.01
N GLY A 159 10.45 -5.59 8.95
CA GLY A 159 11.40 -4.48 9.00
C GLY A 159 11.20 -3.50 7.83
N ALA A 160 11.08 -4.03 6.60
CA ALA A 160 10.81 -3.25 5.40
C ALA A 160 9.48 -2.48 5.49
N LYS A 161 8.40 -3.15 5.92
CA LYS A 161 7.09 -2.52 6.12
C LYS A 161 7.09 -1.53 7.30
N ALA A 162 7.91 -1.76 8.33
CA ALA A 162 8.08 -0.81 9.44
C ALA A 162 8.78 0.48 8.98
N GLY A 163 9.82 0.38 8.15
CA GLY A 163 10.47 1.52 7.53
C GLY A 163 9.49 2.34 6.68
N LEU A 164 8.69 1.67 5.84
CA LEU A 164 7.69 2.34 4.99
C LEU A 164 6.56 3.00 5.82
N ASP A 165 6.11 2.34 6.89
CA ASP A 165 5.12 2.89 7.84
C ASP A 165 5.68 4.13 8.55
N PHE A 166 6.94 4.07 8.99
CA PHE A 166 7.62 5.19 9.64
C PHE A 166 7.76 6.39 8.68
N LEU A 167 8.24 6.14 7.46
CA LEU A 167 8.38 7.16 6.41
C LEU A 167 7.04 7.84 6.13
N ALA A 168 5.99 7.08 5.81
CA ALA A 168 4.68 7.63 5.48
C ALA A 168 4.10 8.49 6.62
N ARG A 169 4.27 8.03 7.88
CA ARG A 169 3.84 8.82 9.04
C ARG A 169 4.70 10.06 9.26
N GLY A 170 5.99 9.97 9.02
CA GLY A 170 6.94 11.08 9.15
C GLY A 170 6.65 12.21 8.15
N LEU A 171 6.19 11.88 6.95
CA LEU A 171 5.81 12.87 5.92
C LEU A 171 4.53 13.65 6.25
N ARG A 172 3.69 13.14 7.16
CA ARG A 172 2.36 13.71 7.45
C ARG A 172 2.37 15.18 7.85
N PRO A 173 3.21 15.66 8.79
CA PRO A 173 3.20 17.07 9.17
C PRO A 173 3.46 17.98 7.97
N THR A 174 4.53 17.74 7.24
CA THR A 174 4.94 18.52 6.07
C THR A 174 3.89 18.51 4.97
N LEU A 175 3.33 17.34 4.64
CA LEU A 175 2.33 17.23 3.59
C LEU A 175 1.01 17.91 3.97
N ARG A 176 0.63 17.88 5.25
CA ARG A 176 -0.57 18.56 5.75
C ARG A 176 -0.53 20.07 5.55
N GLU A 177 0.62 20.71 5.71
CA GLU A 177 0.82 22.14 5.46
C GLU A 177 0.54 22.54 4.01
N HIS A 178 0.63 21.55 3.09
CA HIS A 178 0.35 21.71 1.67
C HIS A 178 -1.00 21.11 1.24
N GLY A 179 -1.94 20.93 2.17
CA GLY A 179 -3.28 20.41 1.84
C GLY A 179 -3.35 18.91 1.54
N VAL A 180 -2.25 18.17 1.68
CA VAL A 180 -2.16 16.74 1.38
C VAL A 180 -2.35 15.89 2.63
N ARG A 181 -3.19 14.86 2.53
CA ARG A 181 -3.42 13.90 3.60
C ARG A 181 -2.54 12.67 3.43
N VAL A 182 -2.18 12.04 4.54
CA VAL A 182 -1.48 10.75 4.54
C VAL A 182 -2.31 9.72 5.29
N LEU A 183 -2.57 8.59 4.63
CA LEU A 183 -3.27 7.43 5.17
C LEU A 183 -2.34 6.21 5.18
N VAL A 184 -2.07 5.66 6.34
CA VAL A 184 -1.34 4.39 6.49
C VAL A 184 -2.34 3.27 6.72
N ILE A 185 -2.28 2.23 5.91
CA ILE A 185 -3.12 1.04 6.00
C ILE A 185 -2.28 -0.10 6.60
N ARG A 186 -2.76 -0.69 7.68
CA ARG A 186 -2.13 -1.80 8.39
C ARG A 186 -3.02 -3.05 8.34
N PRO A 187 -2.98 -3.82 7.26
CA PRO A 187 -3.67 -5.10 7.20
C PRO A 187 -3.04 -6.11 8.15
N GLY A 188 -3.87 -7.02 8.68
CA GLY A 188 -3.43 -8.28 9.23
C GLY A 188 -3.10 -9.29 8.14
N PHE A 189 -3.34 -10.57 8.41
CA PHE A 189 -3.28 -11.61 7.39
C PHE A 189 -4.47 -11.44 6.43
N VAL A 190 -4.18 -11.31 5.14
CA VAL A 190 -5.19 -11.18 4.08
C VAL A 190 -5.04 -12.35 3.12
N HIS A 191 -6.12 -13.04 2.81
CA HIS A 191 -6.13 -14.14 1.85
C HIS A 191 -5.93 -13.61 0.43
N THR A 192 -4.69 -13.67 -0.05
CA THR A 192 -4.23 -13.15 -1.34
C THR A 192 -3.25 -14.14 -1.98
N ARG A 193 -2.92 -13.93 -3.24
CA ARG A 193 -1.85 -14.68 -3.91
C ARG A 193 -0.50 -14.59 -3.15
N MET A 194 -0.23 -13.44 -2.50
CA MET A 194 0.98 -13.24 -1.70
C MET A 194 1.04 -14.16 -0.46
N THR A 195 -0.09 -14.56 0.09
CA THR A 195 -0.20 -15.39 1.30
C THR A 195 -0.66 -16.80 1.00
N GLU A 196 -0.71 -17.17 -0.27
CA GLU A 196 -1.09 -18.53 -0.69
C GLU A 196 -0.09 -19.56 -0.12
N GLY A 197 -0.62 -20.65 0.42
CA GLY A 197 0.18 -21.68 1.09
C GLY A 197 0.59 -21.37 2.53
N LEU A 198 0.40 -20.14 3.02
CA LEU A 198 0.68 -19.79 4.41
C LEU A 198 -0.50 -20.11 5.33
N SER A 199 -0.21 -20.52 6.55
CA SER A 199 -1.25 -20.75 7.56
C SER A 199 -1.91 -19.44 7.97
N PRO A 200 -3.26 -19.34 7.93
CA PRO A 200 -3.97 -18.13 8.30
C PRO A 200 -3.71 -17.73 9.76
N ALA A 201 -3.44 -16.46 9.99
CA ALA A 201 -3.34 -15.90 11.33
C ALA A 201 -4.73 -15.61 11.93
N PRO A 202 -4.87 -15.49 13.26
CA PRO A 202 -6.10 -15.03 13.88
C PRO A 202 -6.53 -13.67 13.31
N LEU A 203 -7.84 -13.49 13.10
CA LEU A 203 -8.41 -12.30 12.47
C LEU A 203 -7.96 -12.10 11.02
N SER A 204 -7.71 -13.18 10.29
CA SER A 204 -7.51 -13.10 8.83
C SER A 204 -8.75 -12.53 8.13
N THR A 205 -8.55 -11.92 6.97
CA THR A 205 -9.59 -11.23 6.21
C THR A 205 -9.38 -11.41 4.71
N ASP A 206 -10.28 -10.89 3.91
CA ASP A 206 -10.26 -10.89 2.45
C ASP A 206 -9.87 -9.50 1.89
N PRO A 207 -9.40 -9.40 0.63
CA PRO A 207 -9.04 -8.14 -0.01
C PRO A 207 -10.21 -7.13 -0.06
N GLU A 208 -11.43 -7.61 -0.27
CA GLU A 208 -12.64 -6.79 -0.38
C GLU A 208 -12.98 -6.10 0.95
N SER A 209 -12.80 -6.80 2.07
CA SER A 209 -12.98 -6.22 3.41
C SER A 209 -11.94 -5.14 3.70
N VAL A 210 -10.68 -5.36 3.28
CA VAL A 210 -9.62 -4.36 3.36
C VAL A 210 -9.97 -3.14 2.50
N ALA A 211 -10.40 -3.34 1.27
CA ALA A 211 -10.82 -2.29 0.34
C ALA A 211 -11.95 -1.42 0.91
N ARG A 212 -13.00 -2.05 1.45
CA ARG A 212 -14.10 -1.33 2.11
C ARG A 212 -13.62 -0.49 3.30
N ASP A 213 -12.68 -1.01 4.09
CA ASP A 213 -12.12 -0.25 5.22
C ASP A 213 -11.22 0.91 4.75
N ILE A 214 -10.47 0.74 3.65
CA ILE A 214 -9.68 1.81 3.01
C ILE A 214 -10.63 2.92 2.54
N VAL A 215 -11.61 2.62 1.67
CA VAL A 215 -12.52 3.61 1.09
C VAL A 215 -13.31 4.34 2.18
N ARG A 216 -13.84 3.61 3.18
CA ARG A 216 -14.51 4.22 4.34
C ARG A 216 -13.59 5.17 5.12
N SER A 217 -12.31 4.86 5.21
CA SER A 217 -11.34 5.65 5.97
C SER A 217 -10.90 6.90 5.22
N LEU A 218 -10.79 6.80 3.91
CA LEU A 218 -10.57 7.94 3.02
C LEU A 218 -11.69 8.98 3.19
N ARG A 219 -12.95 8.56 3.18
CA ARG A 219 -14.13 9.43 3.40
C ARG A 219 -14.15 10.08 4.80
N ARG A 220 -13.60 9.40 5.82
CA ARG A 220 -13.57 9.85 7.22
C ARG A 220 -12.30 10.59 7.61
N SER A 221 -11.43 10.91 6.66
CA SER A 221 -10.16 11.61 6.88
C SER A 221 -9.29 10.97 7.97
N ARG A 222 -9.32 9.64 8.07
CA ARG A 222 -8.46 8.91 9.00
C ARG A 222 -7.01 8.97 8.54
N THR A 223 -6.08 8.83 9.48
CA THR A 223 -4.63 8.85 9.22
C THR A 223 -3.99 7.47 9.32
N VAL A 224 -4.62 6.55 10.04
CA VAL A 224 -4.18 5.15 10.17
C VAL A 224 -5.42 4.25 10.21
N VAL A 225 -5.39 3.19 9.41
CA VAL A 225 -6.41 2.15 9.34
C VAL A 225 -5.80 0.82 9.75
N TRP A 226 -6.48 0.13 10.63
CA TRP A 226 -6.22 -1.27 10.97
C TRP A 226 -7.35 -2.12 10.40
N THR A 227 -7.01 -3.16 9.67
CA THR A 227 -8.00 -4.02 9.05
C THR A 227 -7.64 -5.50 9.24
N PRO A 228 -8.46 -6.24 9.99
CA PRO A 228 -9.65 -5.81 10.73
C PRO A 228 -9.37 -4.84 11.88
N ARG A 229 -10.37 -4.06 12.26
CA ARG A 229 -10.22 -3.01 13.30
C ARG A 229 -9.83 -3.54 14.68
N LEU A 230 -10.17 -4.79 14.99
CA LEU A 230 -9.80 -5.48 16.23
C LEU A 230 -8.30 -5.65 16.41
N LEU A 231 -7.53 -5.63 15.33
CA LEU A 231 -6.07 -5.66 15.38
C LEU A 231 -5.48 -4.47 16.16
N ARG A 232 -6.17 -3.31 16.15
CA ARG A 232 -5.66 -2.11 16.85
C ARG A 232 -5.55 -2.31 18.36
N PRO A 233 -6.62 -2.66 19.11
CA PRO A 233 -6.50 -2.92 20.54
C PRO A 233 -5.65 -4.16 20.82
N MET A 234 -5.72 -5.20 20.00
CA MET A 234 -4.89 -6.39 20.15
C MET A 234 -3.39 -6.02 20.11
N PHE A 235 -2.91 -5.29 19.11
CA PHE A 235 -1.52 -4.87 19.03
C PHE A 235 -1.13 -3.82 20.07
N ALA A 236 -2.08 -3.02 20.58
CA ALA A 236 -1.83 -2.14 21.71
C ALA A 236 -1.43 -2.93 22.97
N VAL A 237 -2.10 -4.05 23.23
CA VAL A 237 -1.76 -4.97 24.34
C VAL A 237 -0.47 -5.75 24.02
N LEU A 238 -0.37 -6.33 22.81
CA LEU A 238 0.79 -7.14 22.44
C LEU A 238 2.10 -6.35 22.53
N ARG A 239 2.10 -5.04 22.25
CA ARG A 239 3.29 -4.17 22.37
C ARG A 239 3.83 -4.07 23.80
N LEU A 240 2.99 -4.27 24.80
CA LEU A 240 3.36 -4.20 26.22
C LEU A 240 3.97 -5.51 26.74
N LEU A 241 3.84 -6.62 26.01
CA LEU A 241 4.38 -7.90 26.44
C LEU A 241 5.92 -7.86 26.48
N PRO A 242 6.57 -8.37 27.53
CA PRO A 242 8.01 -8.55 27.57
C PRO A 242 8.50 -9.43 26.40
N SER A 243 9.70 -9.13 25.87
CA SER A 243 10.26 -9.84 24.73
C SER A 243 10.31 -11.36 24.86
N PRO A 244 10.64 -11.96 26.03
CA PRO A 244 10.64 -13.42 26.17
C PRO A 244 9.26 -14.06 25.98
N ILE A 245 8.20 -13.38 26.45
CA ILE A 245 6.83 -13.86 26.29
C ILE A 245 6.40 -13.72 24.81
N TRP A 246 6.71 -12.58 24.20
CA TRP A 246 6.42 -12.35 22.81
C TRP A 246 7.09 -13.38 21.89
N ASN A 247 8.40 -13.61 22.07
CA ASN A 247 9.15 -14.53 21.23
C ASN A 247 8.59 -15.96 21.26
N ARG A 248 8.08 -16.41 22.42
CA ARG A 248 7.40 -17.72 22.53
C ARG A 248 6.05 -17.77 21.79
N LEU A 249 5.33 -16.64 21.77
CA LEU A 249 4.05 -16.54 21.06
C LEU A 249 4.25 -16.39 19.55
N ALA A 250 5.27 -15.68 19.14
CA ALA A 250 5.56 -15.35 17.74
C ALA A 250 6.38 -16.43 17.01
N ALA A 251 6.96 -17.41 17.72
CA ALA A 251 7.68 -18.56 17.17
C ALA A 251 6.73 -19.71 16.74
N ARG A 252 5.44 -19.59 16.97
CA ARG A 252 4.39 -20.54 16.58
C ARG A 252 3.63 -19.99 15.37
#